data_5924220edb261d2fb15ca149e37c8bf0
#
_entry.id   5924220edb261d2fb15ca149e37c8bf0
#
_cell.length_a   1.000
_cell.length_b   1.000
_cell.length_c   1.000
_cell.angle_alpha   90.00
_cell.angle_beta   90.00
_cell.angle_gamma   90.00
#
_symmetry.space_group_name_H-M   'P 1'
#
loop_
_entity.id
_entity.type
_entity.pdbx_description
1 polymer ?
#
loop_
_entity_poly.entity_id
_entity_poly.type
_entity_poly.pdbx_seq_one_letter_code
_entity_poly.pdbx_strand_id
1 'polypeptide(L)'
;MNIMLTDFWNVVNSSGGSEKVLCRMANELVDRGHEVTVVCSDPKSGNPFFYLSDKVNFVNLNGKGCFEKGSFYLRIQREFFRILGTLDKDKMYIKTRFGRRIKKDFSKLIENINPDVIITFDPKSLLVLKCLLKNTLPTIAMLHMEAVHFFSKNRISPSLLKAYRSVDCIQVLSRKDIEIVKEFCGNIEVVYIPNTVDMPDKIIKTKNCNKIINIGRIDGDHKRQLILINAFNKIKEYFPQWQLEIWGGTYTEKQNQYKNEIIDYIGENKLEEKVFLMGETKDIINKLMDGDIFAFPSKFEGMPLALMDAMSVGLPAIGYKSCASVNELIIDNFNGFLCDDGIDDFADKLKLLMSDADLRRKLGGNARESMKAFAPGKIWDEWEALINNVIRIGSGK
;
A
#
# COMPACT_ATOMS: atom_id res chain seq x y z
N MET A 1 13.32 -4.80 22.82
CA MET A 1 12.39 -5.89 22.46
C MET A 1 12.88 -6.54 21.18
N ASN A 2 12.58 -7.83 21.00
CA ASN A 2 12.87 -8.56 19.78
C ASN A 2 11.58 -8.63 18.92
N ILE A 3 11.55 -7.91 17.80
CA ILE A 3 10.35 -7.70 17.01
C ILE A 3 10.53 -8.39 15.64
N MET A 4 9.57 -9.23 15.27
CA MET A 4 9.58 -9.89 13.95
C MET A 4 8.51 -9.27 13.06
N LEU A 5 8.91 -8.72 11.90
CA LEU A 5 8.03 -8.21 10.86
C LEU A 5 7.96 -9.25 9.73
N THR A 6 6.76 -9.61 9.29
CA THR A 6 6.61 -10.65 8.25
C THR A 6 5.80 -10.15 7.06
N ASP A 7 6.33 -10.37 5.86
CA ASP A 7 5.63 -10.15 4.59
C ASP A 7 6.02 -11.25 3.59
N PHE A 8 5.10 -12.19 3.33
CA PHE A 8 5.33 -13.32 2.43
C PHE A 8 4.92 -13.03 0.97
N TRP A 9 4.72 -11.76 0.68
CA TRP A 9 4.51 -11.29 -0.68
C TRP A 9 5.85 -10.91 -1.35
N ASN A 10 5.80 -10.14 -2.41
CA ASN A 10 6.98 -9.71 -3.15
C ASN A 10 7.65 -8.51 -2.46
N VAL A 11 8.67 -8.75 -1.65
CA VAL A 11 9.43 -7.71 -0.93
C VAL A 11 10.67 -7.29 -1.71
N VAL A 12 11.34 -8.28 -2.36
CA VAL A 12 12.60 -8.05 -3.07
C VAL A 12 12.34 -7.29 -4.37
N ASN A 13 12.97 -6.13 -4.52
CA ASN A 13 12.81 -5.24 -5.68
C ASN A 13 11.34 -4.90 -6.01
N SER A 14 10.49 -4.76 -4.98
CA SER A 14 9.10 -4.33 -5.11
C SER A 14 8.93 -2.90 -4.60
N SER A 15 8.39 -2.02 -5.44
CA SER A 15 8.18 -0.59 -5.14
C SER A 15 6.77 -0.30 -4.57
N GLY A 16 6.12 -1.29 -3.98
CA GLY A 16 4.78 -1.18 -3.42
C GLY A 16 4.72 -0.35 -2.14
N GLY A 17 3.51 0.09 -1.77
CA GLY A 17 3.29 0.90 -0.57
C GLY A 17 3.51 0.11 0.72
N SER A 18 3.06 -1.15 0.80
CA SER A 18 3.27 -2.02 1.96
C SER A 18 4.75 -2.27 2.22
N GLU A 19 5.54 -2.48 1.17
CA GLU A 19 6.98 -2.70 1.26
C GLU A 19 7.72 -1.41 1.72
N LYS A 20 7.24 -0.23 1.30
CA LYS A 20 7.75 1.05 1.82
C LYS A 20 7.47 1.18 3.32
N VAL A 21 6.26 0.83 3.77
CA VAL A 21 5.90 0.85 5.20
C VAL A 21 6.70 -0.17 6.00
N LEU A 22 6.89 -1.38 5.47
CA LEU A 22 7.70 -2.44 6.10
C LEU A 22 9.13 -1.98 6.37
N CYS A 23 9.81 -1.45 5.35
CA CYS A 23 11.18 -0.97 5.49
C CYS A 23 11.26 0.23 6.44
N ARG A 24 10.31 1.17 6.35
CA ARG A 24 10.26 2.33 7.24
C ARG A 24 10.03 1.92 8.70
N MET A 25 9.09 1.02 8.97
CA MET A 25 8.85 0.49 10.31
C MET A 25 10.08 -0.25 10.86
N ALA A 26 10.71 -1.08 10.06
CA ALA A 26 11.90 -1.83 10.47
C ALA A 26 13.05 -0.88 10.86
N ASN A 27 13.31 0.16 10.06
CA ASN A 27 14.35 1.14 10.32
C ASN A 27 14.06 1.94 11.60
N GLU A 28 12.84 2.44 11.74
CA GLU A 28 12.44 3.24 12.91
C GLU A 28 12.53 2.44 14.22
N LEU A 29 12.06 1.19 14.21
CA LEU A 29 12.13 0.34 15.40
C LEU A 29 13.57 0.03 15.80
N VAL A 30 14.48 -0.16 14.84
CA VAL A 30 15.92 -0.31 15.13
C VAL A 30 16.52 0.98 15.67
N ASP A 31 16.16 2.14 15.12
CA ASP A 31 16.66 3.44 15.61
C ASP A 31 16.15 3.76 17.03
N ARG A 32 15.01 3.19 17.43
CA ARG A 32 14.45 3.22 18.80
C ARG A 32 15.08 2.17 19.75
N GLY A 33 16.06 1.40 19.27
CA GLY A 33 16.82 0.46 20.08
C GLY A 33 16.21 -0.94 20.20
N HIS A 34 15.32 -1.32 19.31
CA HIS A 34 14.78 -2.69 19.24
C HIS A 34 15.63 -3.59 18.34
N GLU A 35 15.61 -4.89 18.60
CA GLU A 35 16.13 -5.91 17.68
C GLU A 35 15.02 -6.25 16.69
N VAL A 36 15.29 -6.06 15.39
CA VAL A 36 14.27 -6.22 14.36
C VAL A 36 14.70 -7.25 13.32
N THR A 37 13.83 -8.24 13.11
CA THR A 37 13.97 -9.21 12.03
C THR A 37 12.84 -9.05 11.03
N VAL A 38 13.16 -8.79 9.77
CA VAL A 38 12.21 -8.80 8.63
C VAL A 38 12.29 -10.14 7.94
N VAL A 39 11.15 -10.84 7.85
CA VAL A 39 11.05 -12.16 7.22
C VAL A 39 10.15 -12.09 6.00
N CYS A 40 10.68 -12.43 4.85
CA CYS A 40 9.90 -12.56 3.62
C CYS A 40 9.98 -13.97 3.03
N SER A 41 9.14 -14.23 2.03
CA SER A 41 9.15 -15.49 1.26
C SER A 41 9.07 -15.18 -0.23
N ASP A 42 9.96 -14.30 -0.69
CA ASP A 42 10.04 -13.87 -2.08
C ASP A 42 10.85 -14.88 -2.91
N PRO A 43 10.39 -15.28 -4.11
CA PRO A 43 11.15 -16.13 -5.01
C PRO A 43 12.39 -15.45 -5.60
N LYS A 44 12.48 -14.12 -5.55
CA LYS A 44 13.64 -13.36 -5.97
C LYS A 44 14.69 -13.34 -4.86
N SER A 45 15.95 -13.34 -5.22
CA SER A 45 17.07 -13.06 -4.32
C SER A 45 17.44 -11.59 -4.39
N GLY A 46 17.97 -11.04 -3.30
CA GLY A 46 18.41 -9.65 -3.21
C GLY A 46 17.77 -8.89 -2.04
N ASN A 47 17.86 -7.58 -2.08
CA ASN A 47 17.37 -6.67 -1.04
C ASN A 47 16.00 -6.06 -1.40
N PRO A 48 15.28 -5.49 -0.43
CA PRO A 48 14.12 -4.67 -0.70
C PRO A 48 14.45 -3.50 -1.64
N PHE A 49 13.43 -3.00 -2.35
CA PHE A 49 13.58 -1.83 -3.22
C PHE A 49 13.89 -0.55 -2.41
N PHE A 50 13.20 -0.40 -1.27
CA PHE A 50 13.41 0.73 -0.36
C PHE A 50 14.59 0.44 0.57
N TYR A 51 15.18 1.52 1.07
CA TYR A 51 16.27 1.43 2.03
C TYR A 51 15.87 0.62 3.27
N LEU A 52 16.71 -0.33 3.63
CA LEU A 52 16.64 -1.09 4.86
C LEU A 52 18.01 -1.00 5.55
N SER A 53 18.01 -0.61 6.82
CA SER A 53 19.23 -0.46 7.63
C SER A 53 19.98 -1.79 7.76
N ASP A 54 21.30 -1.74 7.72
CA ASP A 54 22.16 -2.91 7.93
C ASP A 54 22.03 -3.52 9.34
N LYS A 55 21.42 -2.78 10.27
CA LYS A 55 21.11 -3.27 11.64
C LYS A 55 19.88 -4.18 11.66
N VAL A 56 19.04 -4.16 10.62
CA VAL A 56 17.88 -5.03 10.49
C VAL A 56 18.31 -6.39 9.99
N ASN A 57 17.94 -7.45 10.70
CA ASN A 57 18.14 -8.82 10.22
C ASN A 57 17.11 -9.15 9.13
N PHE A 58 17.54 -9.17 7.85
CA PHE A 58 16.66 -9.48 6.72
C PHE A 58 16.79 -10.94 6.30
N VAL A 59 15.69 -11.71 6.38
CA VAL A 59 15.65 -13.13 6.07
C VAL A 59 14.62 -13.42 4.98
N ASN A 60 15.09 -13.95 3.84
CA ASN A 60 14.22 -14.46 2.78
C ASN A 60 14.15 -15.99 2.82
N LEU A 61 13.04 -16.56 3.23
CA LEU A 61 12.80 -18.00 3.34
C LEU A 61 12.74 -18.71 1.98
N ASN A 62 12.60 -17.99 0.88
CA ASN A 62 12.46 -18.54 -0.47
C ASN A 62 13.53 -18.05 -1.46
N GLY A 63 14.55 -17.35 -1.00
CA GLY A 63 15.57 -16.68 -1.82
C GLY A 63 16.41 -17.59 -2.76
N LYS A 64 16.08 -18.87 -2.88
CA LYS A 64 16.71 -19.83 -3.79
C LYS A 64 15.89 -20.12 -5.06
N GLY A 65 14.84 -19.31 -5.34
CA GLY A 65 14.15 -19.31 -6.64
C GLY A 65 13.31 -20.56 -6.95
N CYS A 66 12.75 -21.23 -5.96
CA CYS A 66 11.90 -22.41 -6.18
C CYS A 66 10.42 -22.04 -6.34
N PHE A 67 9.99 -21.64 -7.54
CA PHE A 67 8.60 -21.77 -7.94
C PHE A 67 8.30 -23.25 -8.24
N GLU A 68 7.72 -23.96 -7.29
CA GLU A 68 7.12 -25.25 -7.59
C GLU A 68 5.74 -25.01 -8.24
N LYS A 69 5.62 -25.35 -9.53
CA LYS A 69 4.29 -25.53 -10.16
C LYS A 69 3.54 -26.55 -9.31
N GLY A 70 2.37 -26.17 -8.79
CA GLY A 70 1.54 -27.07 -7.97
C GLY A 70 1.38 -28.44 -8.65
N SER A 71 1.47 -29.54 -7.89
CA SER A 71 1.36 -30.90 -8.45
C SER A 71 0.03 -31.06 -9.20
N PHE A 72 0.01 -31.89 -10.21
CA PHE A 72 -1.18 -32.22 -11.00
C PHE A 72 -2.39 -32.60 -10.09
N TYR A 73 -2.14 -33.32 -9.03
CA TYR A 73 -3.14 -33.68 -8.02
C TYR A 73 -3.78 -32.48 -7.33
N LEU A 74 -3.00 -31.45 -6.97
CA LEU A 74 -3.52 -30.22 -6.40
C LEU A 74 -4.36 -29.39 -7.40
N ARG A 75 -4.04 -29.49 -8.69
CA ARG A 75 -4.86 -28.86 -9.75
C ARG A 75 -6.22 -29.54 -9.86
N ILE A 76 -6.27 -30.88 -9.84
CA ILE A 76 -7.53 -31.64 -9.85
C ILE A 76 -8.36 -31.34 -8.61
N GLN A 77 -7.76 -31.35 -7.42
CA GLN A 77 -8.47 -31.00 -6.19
C GLN A 77 -9.03 -29.57 -6.24
N ARG A 78 -8.26 -28.63 -6.77
CA ARG A 78 -8.71 -27.24 -6.92
C ARG A 78 -9.94 -27.13 -7.82
N GLU A 79 -9.94 -27.79 -8.97
CA GLU A 79 -11.07 -27.79 -9.88
C GLU A 79 -12.31 -28.49 -9.28
N PHE A 80 -12.12 -29.61 -8.59
CA PHE A 80 -13.19 -30.32 -7.90
C PHE A 80 -13.86 -29.45 -6.83
N PHE A 81 -13.08 -28.80 -5.96
CA PHE A 81 -13.64 -27.91 -4.93
C PHE A 81 -14.20 -26.62 -5.50
N ARG A 82 -13.70 -26.14 -6.66
CA ARG A 82 -14.26 -25.02 -7.38
C ARG A 82 -15.67 -25.32 -7.89
N ILE A 83 -15.87 -26.50 -8.44
CA ILE A 83 -17.18 -26.97 -8.94
C ILE A 83 -18.16 -27.10 -7.77
N LEU A 84 -17.72 -27.57 -6.62
CA LEU A 84 -18.56 -27.71 -5.42
C LEU A 84 -18.82 -26.40 -4.68
N GLY A 85 -18.29 -25.25 -5.11
CA GLY A 85 -18.45 -23.97 -4.44
C GLY A 85 -17.80 -23.87 -3.04
N THR A 86 -17.01 -24.89 -2.63
CA THR A 86 -16.42 -25.03 -1.29
C THR A 86 -14.91 -24.76 -1.27
N LEU A 87 -14.39 -24.10 -2.32
CA LEU A 87 -12.96 -23.89 -2.48
C LEU A 87 -12.41 -22.86 -1.49
N ASP A 88 -11.75 -23.33 -0.44
CA ASP A 88 -10.87 -22.50 0.39
C ASP A 88 -9.44 -22.50 -0.22
N LYS A 89 -9.15 -21.47 -1.01
CA LYS A 89 -7.86 -21.32 -1.73
C LYS A 89 -6.69 -21.27 -0.76
N ASP A 90 -6.86 -20.65 0.38
CA ASP A 90 -5.82 -20.44 1.39
C ASP A 90 -5.54 -21.75 2.14
N LYS A 91 -6.56 -22.55 2.44
CA LYS A 91 -6.40 -23.88 2.99
C LYS A 91 -5.63 -24.81 2.03
N MET A 92 -5.82 -24.64 0.72
CA MET A 92 -5.05 -25.40 -0.27
C MET A 92 -3.60 -24.94 -0.35
N TYR A 93 -3.34 -23.62 -0.27
CA TYR A 93 -1.99 -23.08 -0.28
C TYR A 93 -1.13 -23.66 0.85
N ILE A 94 -1.64 -23.73 2.08
CA ILE A 94 -0.90 -24.28 3.22
C ILE A 94 -0.67 -25.80 3.13
N LYS A 95 -1.43 -26.54 2.32
CA LYS A 95 -1.25 -27.98 2.09
C LYS A 95 -0.20 -28.31 1.01
N THR A 96 0.30 -27.33 0.28
CA THR A 96 1.29 -27.54 -0.76
C THR A 96 2.64 -28.00 -0.19
N ARG A 97 3.51 -28.55 -1.06
CA ARG A 97 4.90 -28.86 -0.68
C ARG A 97 5.65 -27.60 -0.26
N PHE A 98 5.38 -26.49 -0.92
CA PHE A 98 5.89 -25.17 -0.57
C PHE A 98 5.45 -24.76 0.85
N GLY A 99 4.15 -24.84 1.18
CA GLY A 99 3.63 -24.54 2.52
C GLY A 99 4.31 -25.38 3.61
N ARG A 100 4.53 -26.69 3.36
CA ARG A 100 5.24 -27.57 4.31
C ARG A 100 6.71 -27.17 4.53
N ARG A 101 7.41 -26.72 3.46
CA ARG A 101 8.79 -26.22 3.56
C ARG A 101 8.82 -24.93 4.37
N ILE A 102 7.98 -23.95 4.01
CA ILE A 102 7.87 -22.69 4.74
C ILE A 102 7.52 -22.93 6.23
N LYS A 103 6.62 -23.88 6.52
CA LYS A 103 6.34 -24.26 7.90
C LYS A 103 7.63 -24.62 8.65
N LYS A 104 8.43 -25.53 8.09
CA LYS A 104 9.65 -26.02 8.75
C LYS A 104 10.67 -24.89 8.94
N ASP A 105 10.92 -24.11 7.89
CA ASP A 105 11.96 -23.08 7.90
C ASP A 105 11.54 -21.90 8.79
N PHE A 106 10.26 -21.50 8.74
CA PHE A 106 9.75 -20.42 9.56
C PHE A 106 9.62 -20.78 11.04
N SER A 107 9.18 -22.03 11.36
CA SER A 107 9.16 -22.53 12.73
C SER A 107 10.55 -22.47 13.37
N LYS A 108 11.55 -23.02 12.66
CA LYS A 108 12.93 -22.99 13.12
C LYS A 108 13.48 -21.56 13.29
N LEU A 109 13.09 -20.65 12.41
CA LEU A 109 13.50 -19.25 12.49
C LEU A 109 12.88 -18.57 13.74
N ILE A 110 11.57 -18.80 14.01
CA ILE A 110 10.91 -18.28 15.20
C ILE A 110 11.56 -18.82 16.48
N GLU A 111 11.87 -20.10 16.52
CA GLU A 111 12.57 -20.73 17.66
C GLU A 111 13.97 -20.13 17.89
N ASN A 112 14.71 -19.85 16.81
CA ASN A 112 16.07 -19.29 16.91
C ASN A 112 16.07 -17.81 17.32
N ILE A 113 15.12 -17.01 16.83
CA ILE A 113 15.01 -15.58 17.09
C ILE A 113 14.30 -15.31 18.41
N ASN A 114 13.34 -16.16 18.78
CA ASN A 114 12.50 -16.01 19.97
C ASN A 114 11.92 -14.59 20.10
N PRO A 115 11.08 -14.13 19.13
CA PRO A 115 10.56 -12.77 19.15
C PRO A 115 9.54 -12.55 20.27
N ASP A 116 9.54 -11.36 20.85
CA ASP A 116 8.53 -10.93 21.83
C ASP A 116 7.16 -10.70 21.17
N VAL A 117 7.17 -10.26 19.89
CA VAL A 117 5.96 -9.97 19.11
C VAL A 117 6.21 -10.23 17.62
N ILE A 118 5.16 -10.62 16.92
CA ILE A 118 5.16 -10.76 15.45
C ILE A 118 4.14 -9.78 14.85
N ILE A 119 4.59 -8.95 13.90
CA ILE A 119 3.72 -8.04 13.13
C ILE A 119 3.64 -8.56 11.71
N THR A 120 2.42 -8.88 11.25
CA THR A 120 2.21 -9.42 9.90
C THR A 120 1.71 -8.34 8.96
N PHE A 121 2.39 -8.16 7.82
CA PHE A 121 2.07 -7.16 6.80
C PHE A 121 1.16 -7.70 5.70
N ASP A 122 1.07 -9.02 5.58
CA ASP A 122 0.30 -9.66 4.51
C ASP A 122 -0.53 -10.85 4.99
N PRO A 123 -1.63 -11.18 4.29
CA PRO A 123 -2.49 -12.30 4.64
C PRO A 123 -1.82 -13.68 4.59
N LYS A 124 -0.78 -13.88 3.76
CA LYS A 124 -0.11 -15.19 3.62
C LYS A 124 0.76 -15.50 4.82
N SER A 125 1.54 -14.51 5.30
CA SER A 125 2.36 -14.69 6.50
C SER A 125 1.47 -14.97 7.71
N LEU A 126 0.37 -14.23 7.86
CA LEU A 126 -0.63 -14.45 8.91
C LEU A 126 -1.25 -15.86 8.84
N LEU A 127 -1.63 -16.30 7.62
CA LEU A 127 -2.20 -17.62 7.40
C LEU A 127 -1.21 -18.74 7.80
N VAL A 128 0.05 -18.61 7.41
CA VAL A 128 1.11 -19.57 7.78
C VAL A 128 1.30 -19.56 9.29
N LEU A 129 1.42 -18.39 9.90
CA LEU A 129 1.63 -18.23 11.34
C LEU A 129 0.49 -18.88 12.17
N LYS A 130 -0.74 -18.49 11.90
CA LYS A 130 -1.90 -18.87 12.74
C LYS A 130 -2.55 -20.19 12.32
N CYS A 131 -2.64 -20.52 11.03
CA CYS A 131 -3.30 -21.75 10.58
C CYS A 131 -2.36 -22.93 10.40
N LEU A 132 -1.11 -22.70 10.02
CA LEU A 132 -0.15 -23.78 9.73
C LEU A 132 0.77 -24.06 10.92
N LEU A 133 1.35 -23.04 11.54
CA LEU A 133 2.20 -23.17 12.73
C LEU A 133 1.36 -23.25 14.02
N LYS A 134 0.16 -22.68 14.02
CA LYS A 134 -0.68 -22.49 15.23
C LYS A 134 0.09 -21.74 16.33
N ASN A 135 0.88 -20.76 15.91
CA ASN A 135 1.74 -20.00 16.79
C ASN A 135 0.91 -19.14 17.75
N THR A 136 1.30 -19.12 19.02
CA THR A 136 0.63 -18.41 20.11
C THR A 136 1.33 -17.11 20.54
N LEU A 137 2.49 -16.78 19.95
CA LEU A 137 3.18 -15.53 20.25
C LEU A 137 2.28 -14.30 20.01
N PRO A 138 2.46 -13.23 20.79
CA PRO A 138 1.78 -11.97 20.59
C PRO A 138 1.86 -11.54 19.13
N THR A 139 0.70 -11.25 18.52
CA THR A 139 0.64 -11.01 17.07
C THR A 139 -0.25 -9.83 16.76
N ILE A 140 0.29 -8.87 15.99
CA ILE A 140 -0.44 -7.76 15.39
C ILE A 140 -0.58 -8.04 13.90
N ALA A 141 -1.80 -7.99 13.37
CA ALA A 141 -2.05 -8.07 11.93
C ALA A 141 -2.32 -6.68 11.37
N MET A 142 -1.55 -6.25 10.37
CA MET A 142 -1.79 -4.99 9.67
C MET A 142 -2.76 -5.21 8.51
N LEU A 143 -3.70 -4.28 8.35
CA LEU A 143 -4.61 -4.24 7.21
C LEU A 143 -4.27 -3.08 6.30
N HIS A 144 -3.56 -3.35 5.20
CA HIS A 144 -3.11 -2.35 4.23
C HIS A 144 -4.14 -2.00 3.14
N MET A 145 -5.36 -2.51 3.27
CA MET A 145 -6.46 -2.33 2.31
C MET A 145 -7.69 -1.84 3.06
N GLU A 146 -8.61 -1.20 2.35
CA GLU A 146 -9.93 -0.87 2.87
C GLU A 146 -10.67 -2.13 3.35
N ALA A 147 -11.18 -2.12 4.58
CA ALA A 147 -11.76 -3.30 5.21
C ALA A 147 -12.99 -3.85 4.46
N VAL A 148 -13.87 -2.98 3.95
CA VAL A 148 -15.05 -3.39 3.15
C VAL A 148 -14.60 -4.22 1.95
N HIS A 149 -13.56 -3.74 1.25
CA HIS A 149 -13.04 -4.42 0.08
C HIS A 149 -12.35 -5.74 0.43
N PHE A 150 -11.65 -5.79 1.54
CA PHE A 150 -10.90 -6.95 1.99
C PHE A 150 -11.81 -8.07 2.53
N PHE A 151 -12.75 -7.74 3.42
CA PHE A 151 -13.60 -8.70 4.12
C PHE A 151 -14.88 -9.08 3.35
N SER A 152 -15.19 -8.48 2.19
CA SER A 152 -16.40 -8.82 1.44
C SER A 152 -16.51 -10.33 1.19
N LYS A 153 -17.73 -10.88 1.31
CA LYS A 153 -18.05 -12.33 1.33
C LYS A 153 -17.37 -13.17 0.24
N ASN A 154 -17.00 -12.57 -0.89
CA ASN A 154 -16.37 -13.28 -2.01
C ASN A 154 -14.84 -13.17 -2.03
N ARG A 155 -14.20 -12.52 -1.07
CA ARG A 155 -12.76 -12.21 -1.09
C ARG A 155 -11.97 -12.87 0.02
N ILE A 156 -12.51 -12.93 1.25
CA ILE A 156 -11.80 -13.57 2.35
C ILE A 156 -12.22 -15.04 2.49
N SER A 157 -11.24 -15.93 2.57
CA SER A 157 -11.50 -17.36 2.84
C SER A 157 -11.82 -17.61 4.29
N PRO A 158 -12.57 -18.70 4.62
CA PRO A 158 -12.81 -19.11 6.01
C PRO A 158 -11.52 -19.33 6.80
N SER A 159 -10.48 -19.88 6.18
CA SER A 159 -9.18 -20.09 6.83
C SER A 159 -8.49 -18.76 7.17
N LEU A 160 -8.53 -17.80 6.27
CA LEU A 160 -7.92 -16.49 6.48
C LEU A 160 -8.71 -15.68 7.53
N LEU A 161 -10.04 -15.71 7.47
CA LEU A 161 -10.90 -15.09 8.51
C LEU A 161 -10.61 -15.68 9.90
N LYS A 162 -10.43 -17.02 9.99
CA LYS A 162 -10.02 -17.66 11.23
C LYS A 162 -8.65 -17.17 11.70
N ALA A 163 -7.70 -16.95 10.81
CA ALA A 163 -6.39 -16.41 11.15
C ALA A 163 -6.49 -14.99 11.73
N TYR A 164 -7.27 -14.10 11.11
CA TYR A 164 -7.54 -12.76 11.65
C TYR A 164 -8.24 -12.79 13.03
N ARG A 165 -9.16 -13.73 13.25
CA ARG A 165 -9.83 -13.92 14.55
C ARG A 165 -8.93 -14.49 15.66
N SER A 166 -7.70 -14.86 15.35
CA SER A 166 -6.76 -15.49 16.29
C SER A 166 -5.50 -14.66 16.57
N VAL A 167 -5.49 -13.38 16.17
CA VAL A 167 -4.43 -12.43 16.54
C VAL A 167 -4.80 -11.68 17.81
N ASP A 168 -3.87 -10.98 18.41
CA ASP A 168 -4.11 -10.18 19.60
C ASP A 168 -4.63 -8.78 19.26
N CYS A 169 -4.21 -8.23 18.10
CA CYS A 169 -4.68 -6.94 17.61
C CYS A 169 -4.68 -6.88 16.08
N ILE A 170 -5.65 -6.16 15.51
CA ILE A 170 -5.66 -5.79 14.08
C ILE A 170 -5.47 -4.29 13.99
N GLN A 171 -4.40 -3.86 13.29
CA GLN A 171 -4.19 -2.46 12.98
C GLN A 171 -4.87 -2.12 11.65
N VAL A 172 -5.56 -0.98 11.61
CA VAL A 172 -6.24 -0.44 10.42
C VAL A 172 -5.73 0.96 10.08
N LEU A 173 -5.84 1.32 8.81
CA LEU A 173 -5.37 2.61 8.27
C LEU A 173 -6.47 3.67 8.20
N SER A 174 -7.73 3.31 8.45
CA SER A 174 -8.90 4.20 8.50
C SER A 174 -9.72 3.96 9.76
N ARG A 175 -10.22 5.04 10.39
CA ARG A 175 -11.13 4.92 11.55
C ARG A 175 -12.45 4.24 11.20
N LYS A 176 -12.91 4.40 9.94
CA LYS A 176 -14.12 3.76 9.43
C LYS A 176 -13.99 2.23 9.37
N ASP A 177 -12.77 1.73 9.21
CA ASP A 177 -12.51 0.29 9.13
C ASP A 177 -12.66 -0.44 10.47
N ILE A 178 -12.59 0.26 11.62
CA ILE A 178 -12.67 -0.34 12.95
C ILE A 178 -13.95 -1.15 13.12
N GLU A 179 -15.11 -0.55 12.88
CA GLU A 179 -16.39 -1.23 13.07
C GLU A 179 -16.61 -2.35 12.05
N ILE A 180 -16.14 -2.15 10.83
CA ILE A 180 -16.21 -3.17 9.77
C ILE A 180 -15.38 -4.42 10.16
N VAL A 181 -14.15 -4.21 10.62
CA VAL A 181 -13.27 -5.30 11.06
C VAL A 181 -13.88 -6.04 12.25
N LYS A 182 -14.47 -5.33 13.24
CA LYS A 182 -15.15 -5.94 14.37
C LYS A 182 -16.38 -6.77 13.96
N GLU A 183 -17.14 -6.32 12.97
CA GLU A 183 -18.26 -7.08 12.41
C GLU A 183 -17.84 -8.46 11.90
N PHE A 184 -16.71 -8.52 11.17
CA PHE A 184 -16.19 -9.77 10.61
C PHE A 184 -15.36 -10.60 11.60
N CYS A 185 -14.56 -9.96 12.44
CA CYS A 185 -13.59 -10.62 13.30
C CYS A 185 -14.07 -10.83 14.74
N GLY A 186 -15.16 -10.17 15.16
CA GLY A 186 -15.70 -10.28 16.53
C GLY A 186 -14.95 -9.41 17.53
N ASN A 187 -14.84 -9.85 18.79
CA ASN A 187 -14.27 -9.07 19.90
C ASN A 187 -12.72 -9.00 19.89
N ILE A 188 -12.13 -8.85 18.73
CA ILE A 188 -10.68 -8.59 18.58
C ILE A 188 -10.40 -7.11 18.84
N GLU A 189 -9.29 -6.81 19.46
CA GLU A 189 -8.82 -5.42 19.54
C GLU A 189 -8.49 -4.89 18.14
N VAL A 190 -9.08 -3.76 17.77
CA VAL A 190 -8.85 -3.08 16.49
C VAL A 190 -8.40 -1.67 16.76
N VAL A 191 -7.20 -1.32 16.29
CA VAL A 191 -6.57 -0.04 16.54
C VAL A 191 -6.31 0.70 15.24
N TYR A 192 -6.68 1.98 15.19
CA TYR A 192 -6.30 2.88 14.11
C TYR A 192 -4.94 3.47 14.36
N ILE A 193 -3.97 3.15 13.52
CA ILE A 193 -2.68 3.84 13.44
C ILE A 193 -2.40 4.10 11.97
N PRO A 194 -2.34 5.37 11.53
CA PRO A 194 -2.13 5.71 10.13
C PRO A 194 -0.68 5.48 9.68
N ASN A 195 -0.46 5.51 8.37
CA ASN A 195 0.89 5.59 7.82
C ASN A 195 1.54 6.94 8.16
N THR A 196 2.86 6.95 8.24
CA THR A 196 3.64 8.18 8.41
C THR A 196 4.01 8.79 7.06
N VAL A 197 4.23 10.09 7.04
CA VAL A 197 4.80 10.83 5.91
C VAL A 197 5.94 11.73 6.38
N ASP A 198 7.04 11.72 5.63
CA ASP A 198 8.16 12.62 5.91
C ASP A 198 7.81 14.03 5.45
N MET A 199 8.17 15.01 6.27
CA MET A 199 7.97 16.42 5.99
C MET A 199 9.31 17.02 5.55
N PRO A 200 9.53 17.29 4.24
CA PRO A 200 10.75 17.93 3.82
C PRO A 200 10.93 19.30 4.49
N ASP A 201 12.13 19.58 5.06
CA ASP A 201 12.40 20.81 5.81
C ASP A 201 12.26 22.07 4.94
N LYS A 202 12.66 21.97 3.68
CA LYS A 202 12.60 23.08 2.71
C LYS A 202 11.86 22.65 1.46
N ILE A 203 10.80 23.38 1.13
CA ILE A 203 10.20 23.34 -0.18
C ILE A 203 10.67 24.60 -0.93
N ILE A 204 11.62 24.43 -1.84
CA ILE A 204 12.07 25.50 -2.72
C ILE A 204 11.26 25.37 -4.02
N LYS A 205 10.02 25.83 -4.00
CA LYS A 205 9.22 25.94 -5.22
C LYS A 205 9.39 27.35 -5.80
N THR A 206 10.37 27.51 -6.66
CA THR A 206 10.73 28.81 -7.23
C THR A 206 10.00 29.13 -8.54
N LYS A 207 9.32 28.15 -9.17
CA LYS A 207 8.73 28.31 -10.50
C LYS A 207 7.49 27.43 -10.68
N ASN A 208 6.50 27.93 -11.43
CA ASN A 208 5.43 27.10 -11.98
C ASN A 208 6.03 26.22 -13.10
N CYS A 209 5.92 24.92 -12.95
CA CYS A 209 6.44 23.95 -13.93
C CYS A 209 5.37 23.56 -14.96
N ASN A 210 4.10 23.89 -14.71
CA ASN A 210 2.92 23.51 -15.48
C ASN A 210 2.82 21.97 -15.64
N LYS A 211 3.04 21.26 -14.52
CA LYS A 211 3.05 19.81 -14.51
C LYS A 211 1.99 19.23 -13.56
N ILE A 212 1.26 18.28 -14.09
CA ILE A 212 0.39 17.39 -13.34
C ILE A 212 1.16 16.11 -13.09
N ILE A 213 1.25 15.68 -11.84
CA ILE A 213 1.94 14.44 -11.45
C ILE A 213 0.93 13.40 -11.00
N ASN A 214 1.09 12.18 -11.50
CA ASN A 214 0.45 10.99 -10.99
C ASN A 214 1.53 9.96 -10.61
N ILE A 215 1.42 9.35 -9.44
CA ILE A 215 2.36 8.31 -8.98
C ILE A 215 1.58 7.08 -8.52
N GLY A 216 1.92 5.94 -9.11
CA GLY A 216 1.36 4.64 -8.74
C GLY A 216 1.58 3.59 -9.81
N ARG A 217 1.45 2.32 -9.47
CA ARG A 217 1.50 1.24 -10.47
C ARG A 217 0.54 1.53 -11.62
N ILE A 218 0.92 1.19 -12.81
CA ILE A 218 0.04 1.28 -13.98
C ILE A 218 -1.01 0.17 -13.85
N ASP A 219 -2.25 0.54 -13.49
CA ASP A 219 -3.30 -0.42 -13.12
C ASP A 219 -4.69 0.14 -13.41
N GLY A 220 -5.41 -0.49 -14.33
CA GLY A 220 -6.74 -0.03 -14.77
C GLY A 220 -7.84 -0.26 -13.74
N ASP A 221 -7.73 -1.31 -12.92
CA ASP A 221 -8.75 -1.63 -11.93
C ASP A 221 -8.70 -0.72 -10.70
N HIS A 222 -7.49 -0.34 -10.29
CA HIS A 222 -7.22 0.41 -9.06
C HIS A 222 -6.87 1.86 -9.33
N LYS A 223 -5.80 2.11 -10.09
CA LYS A 223 -5.20 3.45 -10.27
C LYS A 223 -5.80 4.27 -11.39
N ARG A 224 -6.42 3.61 -12.39
CA ARG A 224 -7.28 4.19 -13.43
C ARG A 224 -6.65 5.37 -14.20
N GLN A 225 -5.38 5.29 -14.58
CA GLN A 225 -4.64 6.38 -15.26
C GLN A 225 -5.32 6.88 -16.54
N LEU A 226 -6.00 6.00 -17.31
CA LEU A 226 -6.75 6.40 -18.52
C LEU A 226 -7.84 7.43 -18.21
N ILE A 227 -8.47 7.39 -17.02
CA ILE A 227 -9.47 8.39 -16.64
C ILE A 227 -8.81 9.77 -16.50
N LEU A 228 -7.62 9.84 -15.87
CA LEU A 228 -6.87 11.07 -15.75
C LEU A 228 -6.42 11.60 -17.12
N ILE A 229 -5.91 10.72 -17.99
CA ILE A 229 -5.48 11.10 -19.35
C ILE A 229 -6.66 11.63 -20.15
N ASN A 230 -7.83 10.99 -20.06
CA ASN A 230 -9.07 11.46 -20.69
C ASN A 230 -9.53 12.82 -20.16
N ALA A 231 -9.48 13.03 -18.83
CA ALA A 231 -9.82 14.32 -18.23
C ALA A 231 -8.88 15.42 -18.72
N PHE A 232 -7.57 15.16 -18.77
CA PHE A 232 -6.58 16.08 -19.28
C PHE A 232 -6.79 16.36 -20.79
N ASN A 233 -7.06 15.33 -21.59
CA ASN A 233 -7.33 15.47 -23.02
C ASN A 233 -8.51 16.40 -23.33
N LYS A 234 -9.57 16.38 -22.52
CA LYS A 234 -10.73 17.28 -22.68
C LYS A 234 -10.39 18.77 -22.55
N ILE A 235 -9.34 19.10 -21.81
CA ILE A 235 -9.01 20.49 -21.46
C ILE A 235 -7.65 20.97 -22.00
N LYS A 236 -6.86 20.10 -22.62
CA LYS A 236 -5.48 20.39 -23.05
C LYS A 236 -5.34 21.61 -23.95
N GLU A 237 -6.32 21.85 -24.82
CA GLU A 237 -6.28 22.96 -25.78
C GLU A 237 -6.33 24.34 -25.10
N TYR A 238 -6.95 24.44 -23.91
CA TYR A 238 -6.98 25.65 -23.10
C TYR A 238 -5.67 25.91 -22.36
N PHE A 239 -4.82 24.87 -22.25
CA PHE A 239 -3.59 24.89 -21.44
C PHE A 239 -2.39 24.29 -22.20
N PRO A 240 -1.99 24.88 -23.33
CA PRO A 240 -0.97 24.29 -24.21
C PRO A 240 0.40 24.09 -23.53
N GLN A 241 0.70 24.81 -22.44
CA GLN A 241 1.98 24.72 -21.71
C GLN A 241 1.98 23.59 -20.66
N TRP A 242 0.83 22.96 -20.35
CA TRP A 242 0.74 21.93 -19.33
C TRP A 242 1.09 20.54 -19.84
N GLN A 243 1.68 19.76 -18.96
CA GLN A 243 2.09 18.36 -19.19
C GLN A 243 1.58 17.46 -18.06
N LEU A 244 1.35 16.19 -18.38
CA LEU A 244 0.99 15.14 -17.44
C LEU A 244 2.09 14.10 -17.37
N GLU A 245 2.71 13.93 -16.22
CA GLU A 245 3.71 12.90 -15.94
C GLU A 245 3.09 11.77 -15.09
N ILE A 246 3.19 10.54 -15.57
CA ILE A 246 2.69 9.32 -14.91
C ILE A 246 3.90 8.47 -14.53
N TRP A 247 4.16 8.37 -13.23
CA TRP A 247 5.26 7.63 -12.65
C TRP A 247 4.79 6.30 -12.07
N GLY A 248 5.40 5.20 -12.50
CA GLY A 248 5.14 3.85 -12.01
C GLY A 248 5.43 2.77 -13.03
N GLY A 249 5.52 1.55 -12.54
CA GLY A 249 5.79 0.34 -13.32
C GLY A 249 4.58 -0.56 -13.48
N THR A 250 4.82 -1.67 -14.16
CA THR A 250 3.88 -2.80 -14.33
C THR A 250 4.54 -4.08 -13.81
N TYR A 251 3.77 -4.97 -13.18
CA TYR A 251 4.27 -6.19 -12.55
C TYR A 251 3.52 -7.45 -13.01
N THR A 252 2.45 -7.28 -13.77
CA THR A 252 1.62 -8.38 -14.27
C THR A 252 1.30 -8.19 -15.76
N GLU A 253 0.99 -9.28 -16.46
CA GLU A 253 0.57 -9.22 -17.86
C GLU A 253 -0.66 -8.33 -18.07
N LYS A 254 -1.64 -8.37 -17.16
CA LYS A 254 -2.80 -7.50 -17.20
C LYS A 254 -2.42 -6.01 -17.14
N GLN A 255 -1.44 -5.67 -16.30
CA GLN A 255 -0.94 -4.30 -16.20
C GLN A 255 -0.16 -3.88 -17.44
N ASN A 256 0.60 -4.80 -18.06
CA ASN A 256 1.27 -4.54 -19.34
C ASN A 256 0.25 -4.26 -20.46
N GLN A 257 -0.83 -5.05 -20.53
CA GLN A 257 -1.93 -4.81 -21.48
C GLN A 257 -2.54 -3.42 -21.27
N TYR A 258 -2.86 -3.05 -20.03
CA TYR A 258 -3.39 -1.73 -19.73
C TYR A 258 -2.41 -0.59 -20.04
N LYS A 259 -1.12 -0.80 -19.86
CA LYS A 259 -0.09 0.17 -20.29
C LYS A 259 -0.10 0.34 -21.80
N ASN A 260 -0.27 -0.73 -22.58
CA ASN A 260 -0.38 -0.64 -24.02
C ASN A 260 -1.65 0.11 -24.46
N GLU A 261 -2.79 -0.12 -23.79
CA GLU A 261 -4.02 0.67 -24.01
C GLU A 261 -3.79 2.17 -23.77
N ILE A 262 -2.98 2.54 -22.75
CA ILE A 262 -2.61 3.94 -22.52
C ILE A 262 -1.74 4.48 -23.66
N ILE A 263 -0.76 3.71 -24.14
CA ILE A 263 0.13 4.12 -25.24
C ILE A 263 -0.69 4.33 -26.53
N ASP A 264 -1.57 3.40 -26.86
CA ASP A 264 -2.45 3.49 -28.01
C ASP A 264 -3.35 4.74 -27.92
N TYR A 265 -3.97 4.97 -26.76
CA TYR A 265 -4.79 6.16 -26.52
C TYR A 265 -4.00 7.48 -26.68
N ILE A 266 -2.75 7.53 -26.18
CA ILE A 266 -1.87 8.69 -26.35
C ILE A 266 -1.62 8.96 -27.84
N GLY A 267 -1.30 7.96 -28.64
CA GLY A 267 -1.08 8.09 -30.08
C GLY A 267 -2.33 8.50 -30.85
N GLU A 268 -3.47 7.82 -30.61
CA GLU A 268 -4.74 8.14 -31.27
C GLU A 268 -5.21 9.58 -31.01
N ASN A 269 -4.91 10.13 -29.84
CA ASN A 269 -5.33 11.48 -29.43
C ASN A 269 -4.23 12.56 -29.57
N LYS A 270 -3.09 12.22 -30.18
CA LYS A 270 -1.95 13.13 -30.41
C LYS A 270 -1.48 13.79 -29.11
N LEU A 271 -1.22 12.96 -28.09
CA LEU A 271 -0.81 13.40 -26.75
C LEU A 271 0.67 13.15 -26.44
N GLU A 272 1.48 12.73 -27.42
CA GLU A 272 2.87 12.27 -27.23
C GLU A 272 3.78 13.38 -26.63
N GLU A 273 3.48 14.66 -26.90
CA GLU A 273 4.21 15.79 -26.35
C GLU A 273 3.61 16.36 -25.06
N LYS A 274 2.54 15.73 -24.55
CA LYS A 274 1.76 16.21 -23.40
C LYS A 274 1.66 15.21 -22.26
N VAL A 275 1.65 13.92 -22.55
CA VAL A 275 1.46 12.85 -21.57
C VAL A 275 2.65 11.90 -21.61
N PHE A 276 3.34 11.77 -20.49
CA PHE A 276 4.58 11.00 -20.40
C PHE A 276 4.46 9.85 -19.40
N LEU A 277 4.75 8.62 -19.85
CA LEU A 277 4.93 7.45 -18.99
C LEU A 277 6.40 7.38 -18.56
N MET A 278 6.68 7.82 -17.35
CA MET A 278 8.03 8.07 -16.84
C MET A 278 8.74 6.83 -16.27
N GLY A 279 7.99 5.73 -16.04
CA GLY A 279 8.54 4.55 -15.37
C GLY A 279 8.66 4.72 -13.86
N GLU A 280 9.46 3.86 -13.23
CA GLU A 280 9.66 3.87 -11.78
C GLU A 280 10.75 4.84 -11.35
N THR A 281 10.62 5.38 -10.14
CA THR A 281 11.64 6.23 -9.53
C THR A 281 11.80 5.91 -8.04
N LYS A 282 13.02 6.01 -7.54
CA LYS A 282 13.32 6.02 -6.09
C LYS A 282 13.25 7.42 -5.49
N ASP A 283 13.30 8.43 -6.33
CA ASP A 283 13.36 9.86 -5.96
C ASP A 283 11.99 10.53 -6.09
N ILE A 284 10.98 9.96 -5.41
CA ILE A 284 9.58 10.41 -5.48
C ILE A 284 9.44 11.87 -5.05
N ILE A 285 10.10 12.27 -3.96
CA ILE A 285 9.95 13.61 -3.37
C ILE A 285 10.39 14.70 -4.34
N ASN A 286 11.55 14.56 -4.98
CA ASN A 286 12.01 15.55 -5.96
C ASN A 286 11.09 15.61 -7.20
N LYS A 287 10.57 14.45 -7.65
CA LYS A 287 9.59 14.43 -8.75
C LYS A 287 8.29 15.13 -8.39
N LEU A 288 7.83 15.00 -7.16
CA LEU A 288 6.67 15.75 -6.68
C LEU A 288 6.97 17.25 -6.55
N MET A 289 8.14 17.63 -6.07
CA MET A 289 8.54 19.06 -6.00
C MET A 289 8.60 19.74 -7.37
N ASP A 290 8.86 19.00 -8.45
CA ASP A 290 8.81 19.47 -9.84
C ASP A 290 7.37 19.58 -10.38
N GLY A 291 6.35 19.16 -9.63
CA GLY A 291 4.94 19.21 -10.02
C GLY A 291 4.21 20.45 -9.49
N ASP A 292 3.03 20.73 -10.05
CA ASP A 292 2.14 21.81 -9.61
C ASP A 292 0.79 21.28 -9.08
N ILE A 293 0.37 20.12 -9.54
CA ILE A 293 -0.88 19.45 -9.18
C ILE A 293 -0.60 17.96 -9.04
N PHE A 294 -1.15 17.35 -8.00
CA PHE A 294 -1.16 15.89 -7.87
C PHE A 294 -2.53 15.34 -8.21
N ALA A 295 -2.63 14.50 -9.23
CA ALA A 295 -3.86 13.92 -9.71
C ALA A 295 -3.94 12.42 -9.35
N PHE A 296 -4.96 12.03 -8.58
CA PHE A 296 -5.06 10.69 -8.00
C PHE A 296 -6.41 10.03 -8.29
N PRO A 297 -6.62 9.45 -9.49
CA PRO A 297 -7.89 8.88 -9.91
C PRO A 297 -8.19 7.48 -9.35
N SER A 298 -7.55 7.09 -8.26
CA SER A 298 -7.69 5.75 -7.67
C SER A 298 -9.13 5.45 -7.24
N LYS A 299 -9.52 4.20 -7.44
CA LYS A 299 -10.87 3.71 -7.11
C LYS A 299 -11.00 3.31 -5.63
N PHE A 300 -9.98 2.68 -5.09
CA PHE A 300 -9.89 2.26 -3.69
C PHE A 300 -8.44 2.17 -3.25
N GLU A 301 -8.17 2.52 -2.00
CA GLU A 301 -6.86 2.53 -1.37
C GLU A 301 -7.02 2.13 0.11
N GLY A 302 -5.93 1.66 0.72
CA GLY A 302 -5.83 1.58 2.18
C GLY A 302 -5.54 2.96 2.77
N MET A 303 -4.31 3.43 2.63
CA MET A 303 -3.90 4.81 2.90
C MET A 303 -2.79 5.17 1.90
N PRO A 304 -3.08 6.04 0.91
CA PRO A 304 -2.22 6.21 -0.26
C PRO A 304 -0.98 7.06 0.04
N LEU A 305 0.17 6.40 0.22
CA LEU A 305 1.46 7.07 0.51
C LEU A 305 1.82 8.12 -0.54
N ALA A 306 1.58 7.83 -1.83
CA ALA A 306 1.90 8.79 -2.91
C ALA A 306 1.10 10.09 -2.79
N LEU A 307 -0.17 10.02 -2.34
CA LEU A 307 -0.98 11.20 -2.04
C LEU A 307 -0.43 11.95 -0.83
N MET A 308 -0.07 11.23 0.25
CA MET A 308 0.54 11.84 1.43
C MET A 308 1.87 12.52 1.10
N ASP A 309 2.74 11.85 0.34
CA ASP A 309 4.02 12.39 -0.12
C ASP A 309 3.79 13.68 -0.95
N ALA A 310 2.81 13.69 -1.86
CA ALA A 310 2.47 14.86 -2.67
C ALA A 310 1.94 16.04 -1.82
N MET A 311 1.05 15.76 -0.89
CA MET A 311 0.53 16.77 0.03
C MET A 311 1.62 17.29 0.98
N SER A 312 2.57 16.45 1.40
CA SER A 312 3.69 16.85 2.28
C SER A 312 4.64 17.86 1.62
N VAL A 313 4.79 17.81 0.30
CA VAL A 313 5.54 18.81 -0.46
C VAL A 313 4.70 20.01 -0.92
N GLY A 314 3.45 20.09 -0.47
CA GLY A 314 2.58 21.24 -0.75
C GLY A 314 1.92 21.22 -2.13
N LEU A 315 1.70 20.06 -2.74
CA LEU A 315 0.88 19.95 -3.94
C LEU A 315 -0.61 19.89 -3.57
N PRO A 316 -1.46 20.71 -4.21
CA PRO A 316 -2.89 20.51 -4.15
C PRO A 316 -3.23 19.19 -4.84
N ALA A 317 -4.11 18.39 -4.24
CA ALA A 317 -4.45 17.07 -4.73
C ALA A 317 -5.88 17.02 -5.29
N ILE A 318 -6.10 16.17 -6.30
CA ILE A 318 -7.42 15.84 -6.83
C ILE A 318 -7.65 14.34 -6.68
N GLY A 319 -8.79 13.94 -6.13
CA GLY A 319 -9.19 12.53 -6.00
C GLY A 319 -10.69 12.35 -6.06
N TYR A 320 -11.16 11.11 -6.01
CA TYR A 320 -12.59 10.80 -6.06
C TYR A 320 -13.22 10.68 -4.66
N LYS A 321 -14.43 11.20 -4.49
CA LYS A 321 -15.26 11.04 -3.28
C LYS A 321 -15.56 9.58 -2.97
N SER A 322 -15.65 8.74 -3.99
CA SER A 322 -15.92 7.31 -3.85
C SER A 322 -14.76 6.51 -3.25
N CYS A 323 -13.54 7.06 -3.23
CA CYS A 323 -12.37 6.43 -2.59
C CYS A 323 -12.27 6.86 -1.13
N ALA A 324 -12.70 6.01 -0.21
CA ALA A 324 -12.89 6.36 1.20
C ALA A 324 -11.62 6.88 1.90
N SER A 325 -10.45 6.26 1.64
CA SER A 325 -9.17 6.68 2.24
C SER A 325 -8.64 8.00 1.69
N VAL A 326 -9.01 8.37 0.46
CA VAL A 326 -8.70 9.68 -0.14
C VAL A 326 -9.47 10.78 0.59
N ASN A 327 -10.73 10.51 0.99
CA ASN A 327 -11.56 11.45 1.73
C ASN A 327 -11.08 11.73 3.17
N GLU A 328 -10.20 10.90 3.71
CA GLU A 328 -9.58 11.15 5.02
C GLU A 328 -8.38 12.09 4.91
N LEU A 329 -7.79 12.20 3.72
CA LEU A 329 -6.63 13.05 3.45
C LEU A 329 -7.01 14.35 2.76
N ILE A 330 -7.90 14.29 1.75
CA ILE A 330 -8.37 15.46 1.01
C ILE A 330 -9.64 15.99 1.67
N ILE A 331 -9.56 17.22 2.15
CA ILE A 331 -10.70 18.03 2.60
C ILE A 331 -11.07 18.92 1.42
N ASP A 332 -12.25 18.66 0.82
CA ASP A 332 -12.69 19.33 -0.40
C ASP A 332 -12.68 20.86 -0.26
N ASN A 333 -12.18 21.56 -1.27
CA ASN A 333 -12.00 23.00 -1.34
C ASN A 333 -11.07 23.62 -0.26
N PHE A 334 -10.42 22.80 0.58
CA PHE A 334 -9.49 23.27 1.61
C PHE A 334 -8.04 22.94 1.29
N ASN A 335 -7.71 21.65 1.05
CA ASN A 335 -6.36 21.19 0.76
C ASN A 335 -6.25 20.43 -0.59
N GLY A 336 -7.34 20.41 -1.35
CA GLY A 336 -7.46 19.76 -2.64
C GLY A 336 -8.91 19.72 -3.09
N PHE A 337 -9.21 18.89 -4.08
CA PHE A 337 -10.56 18.68 -4.58
C PHE A 337 -10.96 17.21 -4.54
N LEU A 338 -12.21 16.96 -4.13
CA LEU A 338 -12.88 15.68 -4.24
C LEU A 338 -13.89 15.73 -5.38
N CYS A 339 -13.72 14.85 -6.35
CA CYS A 339 -14.57 14.76 -7.54
C CYS A 339 -15.65 13.68 -7.39
N ASP A 340 -16.78 13.90 -8.06
CA ASP A 340 -17.74 12.85 -8.34
C ASP A 340 -17.14 11.84 -9.35
N ASP A 341 -17.66 10.61 -9.37
CA ASP A 341 -17.14 9.60 -10.28
C ASP A 341 -17.36 9.99 -11.75
N GLY A 342 -16.37 9.72 -12.57
CA GLY A 342 -16.38 10.03 -13.99
C GLY A 342 -15.22 10.93 -14.41
N ILE A 343 -15.27 11.38 -15.66
CA ILE A 343 -14.20 12.18 -16.27
C ILE A 343 -14.48 13.66 -16.15
N ASP A 344 -15.75 14.08 -16.20
CA ASP A 344 -16.15 15.48 -16.39
C ASP A 344 -15.82 16.34 -15.17
N ASP A 345 -16.29 15.95 -13.98
CA ASP A 345 -16.00 16.70 -12.76
C ASP A 345 -14.50 16.72 -12.45
N PHE A 346 -13.79 15.59 -12.75
CA PHE A 346 -12.34 15.55 -12.60
C PHE A 346 -11.64 16.54 -13.54
N ALA A 347 -12.09 16.64 -14.79
CA ALA A 347 -11.58 17.61 -15.76
C ALA A 347 -11.85 19.06 -15.33
N ASP A 348 -13.05 19.36 -14.83
CA ASP A 348 -13.44 20.70 -14.35
C ASP A 348 -12.58 21.12 -13.15
N LYS A 349 -12.37 20.24 -12.15
CA LYS A 349 -11.50 20.53 -10.99
C LYS A 349 -10.05 20.68 -11.41
N LEU A 350 -9.59 19.86 -12.35
CA LEU A 350 -8.24 19.97 -12.93
C LEU A 350 -8.07 21.32 -13.64
N LYS A 351 -9.05 21.74 -14.45
CA LYS A 351 -9.09 23.03 -15.12
C LYS A 351 -8.98 24.21 -14.14
N LEU A 352 -9.71 24.17 -13.02
CA LEU A 352 -9.63 25.18 -11.95
C LEU A 352 -8.20 25.31 -11.42
N LEU A 353 -7.55 24.18 -11.08
CA LEU A 353 -6.18 24.21 -10.59
C LEU A 353 -5.17 24.65 -11.65
N MET A 354 -5.36 24.29 -12.92
CA MET A 354 -4.47 24.70 -13.99
C MET A 354 -4.53 26.19 -14.28
N SER A 355 -5.70 26.82 -14.14
CA SER A 355 -5.94 28.24 -14.44
C SER A 355 -5.50 29.18 -13.32
N ASP A 356 -5.49 28.74 -12.05
CA ASP A 356 -5.29 29.62 -10.88
C ASP A 356 -4.07 29.19 -10.04
N ALA A 357 -2.97 29.93 -10.16
CA ALA A 357 -1.75 29.71 -9.42
C ALA A 357 -1.88 30.04 -7.92
N ASP A 358 -2.69 31.05 -7.58
CA ASP A 358 -2.92 31.43 -6.18
C ASP A 358 -3.75 30.38 -5.46
N LEU A 359 -4.77 29.84 -6.13
CA LEU A 359 -5.54 28.71 -5.63
C LEU A 359 -4.61 27.49 -5.39
N ARG A 360 -3.72 27.15 -6.34
CA ARG A 360 -2.76 26.06 -6.13
C ARG A 360 -1.87 26.30 -4.90
N ARG A 361 -1.35 27.51 -4.73
CA ARG A 361 -0.54 27.86 -3.55
C ARG A 361 -1.31 27.74 -2.25
N LYS A 362 -2.55 28.24 -2.22
CA LYS A 362 -3.42 28.18 -1.04
C LYS A 362 -3.73 26.73 -0.66
N LEU A 363 -4.25 25.94 -1.60
CA LEU A 363 -4.64 24.54 -1.32
C LEU A 363 -3.41 23.69 -1.01
N GLY A 364 -2.30 23.90 -1.71
CA GLY A 364 -1.03 23.19 -1.47
C GLY A 364 -0.43 23.52 -0.09
N GLY A 365 -0.51 24.77 0.34
CA GLY A 365 -0.10 25.18 1.70
C GLY A 365 -0.93 24.47 2.78
N ASN A 366 -2.25 24.43 2.60
CA ASN A 366 -3.16 23.69 3.48
C ASN A 366 -2.91 22.17 3.43
N ALA A 367 -2.60 21.62 2.24
CA ALA A 367 -2.26 20.21 2.10
C ALA A 367 -1.05 19.85 2.95
N ARG A 368 0.02 20.64 2.86
CA ARG A 368 1.21 20.45 3.69
C ARG A 368 0.91 20.55 5.18
N GLU A 369 0.14 21.54 5.58
CA GLU A 369 -0.24 21.70 6.99
C GLU A 369 -1.02 20.49 7.51
N SER A 370 -1.95 19.95 6.71
CA SER A 370 -2.72 18.75 7.04
C SER A 370 -1.81 17.53 7.26
N MET A 371 -0.69 17.43 6.54
CA MET A 371 0.24 16.29 6.65
C MET A 371 1.06 16.29 7.94
N LYS A 372 1.14 17.39 8.68
CA LYS A 372 1.81 17.41 9.99
C LYS A 372 1.18 16.46 11.00
N ALA A 373 -0.12 16.17 10.85
CA ALA A 373 -0.81 15.19 11.68
C ALA A 373 -0.28 13.75 11.50
N PHE A 374 0.41 13.49 10.39
CA PHE A 374 0.97 12.19 10.01
C PHE A 374 2.50 12.16 10.10
N ALA A 375 3.09 13.14 10.77
CA ALA A 375 4.54 13.18 10.99
C ALA A 375 5.02 11.98 11.83
N PRO A 376 6.24 11.44 11.58
CA PRO A 376 6.69 10.17 12.14
C PRO A 376 6.63 10.08 13.67
N GLY A 377 7.12 11.07 14.40
CA GLY A 377 7.35 10.97 15.85
C GLY A 377 6.17 10.40 16.63
N LYS A 378 5.03 11.11 16.61
CA LYS A 378 3.82 10.69 17.34
C LYS A 378 3.28 9.32 16.90
N ILE A 379 3.29 9.03 15.62
CA ILE A 379 2.74 7.77 15.10
C ILE A 379 3.61 6.58 15.51
N TRP A 380 4.93 6.76 15.53
CA TRP A 380 5.81 5.70 16.00
C TRP A 380 5.74 5.51 17.52
N ASP A 381 5.44 6.56 18.30
CA ASP A 381 5.15 6.43 19.75
C ASP A 381 3.86 5.62 19.97
N GLU A 382 2.83 5.84 19.14
CA GLU A 382 1.59 5.04 19.17
C GLU A 382 1.86 3.57 18.83
N TRP A 383 2.72 3.29 17.83
CA TRP A 383 3.13 1.93 17.49
C TRP A 383 3.88 1.24 18.63
N GLU A 384 4.83 1.92 19.27
CA GLU A 384 5.60 1.37 20.38
C GLU A 384 4.71 1.09 21.59
N ALA A 385 3.76 1.97 21.89
CA ALA A 385 2.75 1.76 22.93
C ALA A 385 1.85 0.55 22.62
N LEU A 386 1.40 0.37 21.37
CA LEU A 386 0.63 -0.79 20.95
C LEU A 386 1.42 -2.09 21.11
N ILE A 387 2.67 -2.11 20.63
CA ILE A 387 3.55 -3.29 20.73
C ILE A 387 3.70 -3.69 22.20
N ASN A 388 4.04 -2.75 23.10
CA ASN A 388 4.17 -3.01 24.53
C ASN A 388 2.87 -3.55 25.16
N ASN A 389 1.71 -3.00 24.77
CA ASN A 389 0.42 -3.46 25.26
C ASN A 389 0.13 -4.92 24.83
N VAL A 390 0.36 -5.24 23.56
CA VAL A 390 0.13 -6.58 23.00
C VAL A 390 1.04 -7.63 23.66
N ILE A 391 2.31 -7.30 23.89
CA ILE A 391 3.26 -8.18 24.62
C ILE A 391 2.77 -8.44 26.04
N ARG A 392 2.36 -7.38 26.77
CA ARG A 392 1.87 -7.51 28.16
C ARG A 392 0.64 -8.40 28.27
N ILE A 393 -0.31 -8.25 27.36
CA ILE A 393 -1.55 -9.07 27.32
C ILE A 393 -1.21 -10.52 26.94
N GLY A 394 -0.30 -10.72 25.99
CA GLY A 394 0.14 -12.05 25.55
C GLY A 394 0.91 -12.82 26.61
N SER A 395 1.69 -12.14 27.46
CA SER A 395 2.47 -12.74 28.55
C SER A 395 1.60 -13.14 29.76
N GLY A 396 0.35 -12.69 29.82
CA GLY A 396 -0.60 -13.03 30.88
C GLY A 396 -1.56 -14.17 30.52
N LYS A 397 -1.46 -14.73 29.32
CA LYS A 397 -2.20 -15.90 28.86
C LYS A 397 -1.34 -17.16 28.96
#